data_f4734917695242763b80290762051fd8
#
_entry.id   f4734917695242763b80290762051fd8
#
_cell.length_a   1.000
_cell.length_b   1.000
_cell.length_c   1.000
_cell.angle_alpha   90.00
_cell.angle_beta   90.00
_cell.angle_gamma   90.00
#
_symmetry.space_group_name_H-M   'P 1'
#
loop_
_entity.id
_entity.type
_entity.pdbx_description
1 polymer ?
#
loop_
_entity_poly.entity_id
_entity_poly.type
_entity_poly.pdbx_seq_one_letter_code
_entity_poly.pdbx_strand_id
1 'polypeptide(L)'
;MFENVSYGVKSDVGLHRCNNEDHSLIVDPSCNRYNLKQLGIVFVIADGLGGHAAGEIASRMACEEVVSAYYRDDLRFPDQADTDEWKVRKLETAIRSAHDKIFHLSMEKAELRGMGTTLSALVITESKALIGHVGDSRIYRRRNHASERMTIDHTKSQALIDMGQIRPGNENSLGCGHILTQALGGYDDLDAVFTRVEDLKRGDLFLLCTDGLHGLVTDHEIEEILNNNSLPQATCDTLVQAAIRKGGDDNITVMIIQV
;
A
#
# COMPACT_ATOMS: atom_id res chain seq x y z
N MET A 1 -13.70 11.09 17.29
CA MET A 1 -14.06 10.57 15.97
C MET A 1 -13.24 9.32 15.67
N PHE A 2 -11.91 9.32 15.78
CA PHE A 2 -11.04 8.16 15.53
C PHE A 2 -10.48 7.51 16.79
N GLU A 3 -11.15 7.66 17.94
CA GLU A 3 -10.69 7.16 19.25
C GLU A 3 -10.58 5.63 19.33
N ASN A 4 -11.30 4.92 18.47
CA ASN A 4 -11.29 3.47 18.43
C ASN A 4 -10.33 2.89 17.38
N VAL A 5 -9.62 3.72 16.60
CA VAL A 5 -8.66 3.23 15.62
C VAL A 5 -7.33 2.98 16.32
N SER A 6 -6.91 1.73 16.34
CA SER A 6 -5.58 1.32 16.80
C SER A 6 -4.79 0.74 15.64
N TYR A 7 -3.46 0.90 15.67
CA TYR A 7 -2.60 0.42 14.61
C TYR A 7 -1.25 -0.05 15.15
N GLY A 8 -0.58 -0.83 14.34
CA GLY A 8 0.82 -1.24 14.52
C GLY A 8 1.53 -1.22 13.18
N VAL A 9 2.82 -1.04 13.20
CA VAL A 9 3.69 -1.08 12.01
C VAL A 9 5.00 -1.76 12.32
N LYS A 10 5.47 -2.57 11.38
CA LYS A 10 6.78 -3.18 11.43
C LYS A 10 7.39 -3.20 10.04
N SER A 11 8.62 -2.75 9.95
CA SER A 11 9.45 -2.86 8.75
C SER A 11 10.75 -3.55 9.12
N ASP A 12 11.21 -4.46 8.27
CA ASP A 12 12.43 -5.24 8.46
C ASP A 12 13.18 -5.34 7.12
N VAL A 13 14.50 -5.27 7.17
CA VAL A 13 15.34 -5.33 5.96
C VAL A 13 15.36 -6.72 5.32
N GLY A 14 14.89 -7.74 6.05
CA GLY A 14 15.02 -9.14 5.67
C GLY A 14 16.42 -9.70 5.92
N LEU A 15 16.70 -10.88 5.39
CA LEU A 15 17.97 -11.58 5.64
C LEU A 15 18.97 -11.44 4.48
N HIS A 16 18.53 -11.02 3.30
CA HIS A 16 19.33 -11.02 2.07
C HIS A 16 19.59 -9.63 1.50
N ARG A 17 18.80 -8.62 1.90
CA ARG A 17 18.97 -7.24 1.45
C ARG A 17 19.93 -6.48 2.37
N CYS A 18 20.68 -5.52 1.81
CA CYS A 18 21.56 -4.64 2.59
C CYS A 18 20.86 -3.36 3.04
N ASN A 19 19.90 -2.88 2.25
CA ASN A 19 19.12 -1.67 2.48
C ASN A 19 17.64 -2.01 2.54
N ASN A 20 16.89 -1.19 3.27
CA ASN A 20 15.44 -1.25 3.26
C ASN A 20 14.92 -0.18 2.30
N GLU A 21 14.36 -0.61 1.17
CA GLU A 21 13.77 0.26 0.14
C GLU A 21 12.26 0.45 0.35
N ASP A 22 11.66 -0.28 1.31
CA ASP A 22 10.29 -0.06 1.74
C ASP A 22 10.14 1.24 2.53
N HIS A 23 8.99 1.88 2.39
CA HIS A 23 8.62 3.02 3.23
C HIS A 23 7.16 2.94 3.67
N SER A 24 6.87 3.50 4.83
CA SER A 24 5.52 3.61 5.35
C SER A 24 5.30 4.96 6.03
N LEU A 25 4.08 5.49 5.93
CA LEU A 25 3.71 6.74 6.56
C LEU A 25 2.29 6.67 7.11
N ILE A 26 2.10 7.21 8.32
CA ILE A 26 0.82 7.24 9.02
C ILE A 26 0.49 8.69 9.36
N VAL A 27 -0.72 9.12 9.02
CA VAL A 27 -1.32 10.35 9.54
C VAL A 27 -2.44 9.95 10.47
N ASP A 28 -2.14 9.97 11.75
CA ASP A 28 -3.03 9.53 12.82
C ASP A 28 -3.76 10.70 13.54
N PRO A 29 -4.68 10.40 14.46
CA PRO A 29 -5.43 11.43 15.19
C PRO A 29 -4.59 12.44 15.98
N SER A 30 -3.31 12.16 16.25
CA SER A 30 -2.42 13.12 16.93
C SER A 30 -1.93 14.23 16.01
N CYS A 31 -2.09 14.08 14.71
CA CYS A 31 -1.69 15.06 13.71
C CYS A 31 -2.65 16.25 13.66
N ASN A 32 -2.22 17.38 14.15
CA ASN A 32 -3.00 18.64 14.13
C ASN A 32 -2.79 19.47 12.83
N ARG A 33 -1.98 18.98 11.90
CA ARG A 33 -1.64 19.69 10.67
C ARG A 33 -2.75 19.64 9.62
N TYR A 34 -3.55 18.58 9.62
CA TYR A 34 -4.50 18.26 8.56
C TYR A 34 -5.94 18.22 9.07
N ASN A 35 -6.91 18.45 8.19
CA ASN A 35 -8.33 18.35 8.48
C ASN A 35 -8.79 16.87 8.46
N LEU A 36 -8.41 16.11 9.50
CA LEU A 36 -8.72 14.69 9.59
C LEU A 36 -10.23 14.43 9.71
N LYS A 37 -10.99 15.38 10.27
CA LYS A 37 -12.44 15.26 10.41
C LYS A 37 -13.11 15.12 9.04
N GLN A 38 -12.66 15.87 8.07
CA GLN A 38 -13.21 15.87 6.71
C GLN A 38 -12.62 14.75 5.86
N LEU A 39 -11.29 14.59 5.91
CA LEU A 39 -10.56 13.76 4.96
C LEU A 39 -10.22 12.36 5.48
N GLY A 40 -10.38 12.13 6.78
CA GLY A 40 -9.99 10.85 7.40
C GLY A 40 -8.53 10.80 7.81
N ILE A 41 -8.10 9.64 8.30
CA ILE A 41 -6.73 9.30 8.64
C ILE A 41 -6.13 8.42 7.55
N VAL A 42 -4.85 8.61 7.23
CA VAL A 42 -4.19 7.98 6.09
C VAL A 42 -3.08 7.06 6.55
N PHE A 43 -3.07 5.86 5.99
CA PHE A 43 -2.04 4.84 6.13
C PHE A 43 -1.51 4.51 4.74
N VAL A 44 -0.19 4.59 4.55
CA VAL A 44 0.46 4.37 3.26
C VAL A 44 1.66 3.46 3.43
N ILE A 45 1.82 2.52 2.51
CA ILE A 45 3.06 1.75 2.32
C ILE A 45 3.50 1.83 0.87
N ALA A 46 4.79 1.71 0.65
CA ALA A 46 5.42 1.73 -0.67
C ALA A 46 6.67 0.84 -0.65
N ASP A 47 6.86 0.08 -1.70
CA ASP A 47 8.00 -0.80 -1.95
C ASP A 47 8.84 -0.20 -3.07
N GLY A 48 10.07 0.13 -2.78
CA GLY A 48 10.95 0.87 -3.67
C GLY A 48 11.67 -0.02 -4.69
N LEU A 49 11.71 0.42 -5.93
CA LEU A 49 12.30 -0.27 -7.07
C LEU A 49 13.45 0.54 -7.66
N GLY A 50 14.51 -0.13 -8.14
CA GLY A 50 15.56 0.56 -8.89
C GLY A 50 16.99 0.29 -8.41
N GLY A 51 17.14 -0.51 -7.37
CA GLY A 51 18.43 -0.90 -6.80
C GLY A 51 19.19 0.26 -6.13
N HIS A 52 19.96 -0.03 -5.08
CA HIS A 52 20.72 0.95 -4.29
C HIS A 52 19.81 2.01 -3.66
N ALA A 53 20.25 3.26 -3.56
CA ALA A 53 19.51 4.33 -2.92
C ALA A 53 18.28 4.86 -3.71
N ALA A 54 18.09 4.41 -4.96
CA ALA A 54 17.04 4.96 -5.83
C ALA A 54 15.64 4.48 -5.42
N GLY A 55 15.49 3.21 -5.03
CA GLY A 55 14.22 2.65 -4.53
C GLY A 55 13.79 3.29 -3.21
N GLU A 56 14.70 3.44 -2.24
CA GLU A 56 14.44 4.12 -0.96
C GLU A 56 13.96 5.57 -1.16
N ILE A 57 14.55 6.29 -2.13
CA ILE A 57 14.12 7.67 -2.43
C ILE A 57 12.71 7.67 -3.03
N ALA A 58 12.43 6.75 -3.97
CA ALA A 58 11.14 6.67 -4.64
C ALA A 58 10.00 6.33 -3.65
N SER A 59 10.16 5.30 -2.83
CA SER A 59 9.15 4.87 -1.86
C SER A 59 8.85 5.94 -0.82
N ARG A 60 9.89 6.59 -0.29
CA ARG A 60 9.72 7.72 0.64
C ARG A 60 9.00 8.89 -0.01
N MET A 61 9.43 9.31 -1.21
CA MET A 61 8.78 10.40 -1.94
C MET A 61 7.32 10.11 -2.25
N ALA A 62 6.99 8.86 -2.62
CA ALA A 62 5.61 8.45 -2.88
C ALA A 62 4.74 8.64 -1.64
N CYS A 63 5.15 8.10 -0.50
CA CYS A 63 4.40 8.24 0.76
C CYS A 63 4.22 9.71 1.18
N GLU A 64 5.29 10.51 1.15
CA GLU A 64 5.26 11.93 1.52
C GLU A 64 4.37 12.75 0.58
N GLU A 65 4.50 12.55 -0.74
CA GLU A 65 3.72 13.32 -1.72
C GLU A 65 2.24 12.95 -1.69
N VAL A 66 1.90 11.65 -1.61
CA VAL A 66 0.51 11.22 -1.52
C VAL A 66 -0.17 11.86 -0.30
N VAL A 67 0.46 11.82 0.87
CA VAL A 67 -0.09 12.45 2.07
C VAL A 67 -0.20 13.95 1.90
N SER A 68 0.87 14.62 1.44
CA SER A 68 0.88 16.07 1.24
C SER A 68 -0.19 16.51 0.24
N ALA A 69 -0.31 15.84 -0.90
CA ALA A 69 -1.27 16.18 -1.95
C ALA A 69 -2.71 15.85 -1.55
N TYR A 70 -2.94 14.72 -0.86
CA TYR A 70 -4.28 14.34 -0.40
C TYR A 70 -4.89 15.37 0.57
N TYR A 71 -4.09 15.96 1.46
CA TYR A 71 -4.57 16.95 2.43
C TYR A 71 -4.51 18.39 1.94
N ARG A 72 -3.98 18.69 0.73
CA ARG A 72 -3.98 20.06 0.19
C ARG A 72 -5.40 20.55 -0.07
N ASP A 73 -5.64 21.84 0.24
CA ASP A 73 -6.95 22.48 0.07
C ASP A 73 -7.23 22.98 -1.36
N ASP A 74 -6.23 22.99 -2.25
CA ASP A 74 -6.30 23.54 -3.60
C ASP A 74 -7.09 22.66 -4.60
N LEU A 75 -7.31 21.40 -4.30
CA LEU A 75 -8.12 20.49 -5.09
C LEU A 75 -9.62 20.67 -4.75
N ARG A 76 -10.18 21.81 -5.11
CA ARG A 76 -11.63 22.04 -5.03
C ARG A 76 -12.28 21.59 -6.33
N PHE A 77 -13.06 20.53 -6.25
CA PHE A 77 -14.03 20.19 -7.29
C PHE A 77 -15.34 20.90 -6.93
N PRO A 78 -15.78 21.95 -7.68
CA PRO A 78 -16.78 22.91 -7.24
C PRO A 78 -18.15 22.33 -6.86
N ASP A 79 -18.51 21.16 -7.39
CA ASP A 79 -19.87 20.61 -7.29
C ASP A 79 -20.03 19.40 -6.37
N GLN A 80 -18.97 18.90 -5.71
CA GLN A 80 -19.00 17.64 -4.96
C GLN A 80 -18.21 17.69 -3.65
N ALA A 81 -18.18 18.81 -2.97
CA ALA A 81 -17.46 18.92 -1.70
C ALA A 81 -18.02 17.90 -0.67
N ASP A 82 -17.09 17.10 -0.13
CA ASP A 82 -17.30 16.18 1.01
C ASP A 82 -18.02 14.86 0.71
N THR A 83 -18.16 14.44 -0.56
CA THR A 83 -18.63 13.10 -0.91
C THR A 83 -17.50 12.08 -0.90
N ASP A 84 -17.83 10.78 -0.82
CA ASP A 84 -16.86 9.70 -0.91
C ASP A 84 -16.19 9.69 -2.30
N GLU A 85 -16.92 9.99 -3.38
CA GLU A 85 -16.38 10.12 -4.72
C GLU A 85 -15.35 11.24 -4.83
N TRP A 86 -15.59 12.36 -4.16
CA TRP A 86 -14.63 13.46 -4.11
C TRP A 86 -13.35 13.06 -3.38
N LYS A 87 -13.45 12.36 -2.24
CA LYS A 87 -12.30 11.87 -1.48
C LYS A 87 -11.49 10.85 -2.30
N VAL A 88 -12.15 9.96 -3.03
CA VAL A 88 -11.50 9.00 -3.93
C VAL A 88 -10.74 9.70 -5.05
N ARG A 89 -11.37 10.65 -5.74
CA ARG A 89 -10.71 11.44 -6.78
C ARG A 89 -9.50 12.22 -6.24
N LYS A 90 -9.63 12.72 -5.02
CA LYS A 90 -8.54 13.42 -4.34
C LYS A 90 -7.37 12.47 -4.06
N LEU A 91 -7.65 11.24 -3.61
CA LEU A 91 -6.65 10.21 -3.40
C LEU A 91 -5.98 9.79 -4.72
N GLU A 92 -6.76 9.56 -5.78
CA GLU A 92 -6.24 9.26 -7.11
C GLU A 92 -5.34 10.38 -7.63
N THR A 93 -5.77 11.64 -7.51
CA THR A 93 -4.96 12.79 -7.93
C THR A 93 -3.67 12.90 -7.13
N ALA A 94 -3.70 12.59 -5.83
CA ALA A 94 -2.51 12.58 -4.99
C ALA A 94 -1.51 11.49 -5.42
N ILE A 95 -1.99 10.31 -5.78
CA ILE A 95 -1.15 9.21 -6.29
C ILE A 95 -0.53 9.58 -7.64
N ARG A 96 -1.29 10.20 -8.55
CA ARG A 96 -0.75 10.69 -9.83
C ARG A 96 0.28 11.79 -9.63
N SER A 97 0.06 12.72 -8.70
CA SER A 97 1.06 13.75 -8.32
C SER A 97 2.37 13.12 -7.82
N ALA A 98 2.28 12.05 -7.05
CA ALA A 98 3.47 11.32 -6.60
C ALA A 98 4.20 10.65 -7.77
N HIS A 99 3.46 10.03 -8.70
CA HIS A 99 4.03 9.47 -9.93
C HIS A 99 4.80 10.52 -10.72
N ASP A 100 4.16 11.64 -11.06
CA ASP A 100 4.76 12.71 -11.85
C ASP A 100 6.05 13.24 -11.19
N LYS A 101 6.01 13.46 -9.88
CA LYS A 101 7.15 13.97 -9.14
C LYS A 101 8.35 13.02 -9.14
N ILE A 102 8.10 11.71 -8.95
CA ILE A 102 9.15 10.68 -8.99
C ILE A 102 9.70 10.55 -10.41
N PHE A 103 8.82 10.49 -11.41
CA PHE A 103 9.20 10.39 -12.81
C PHE A 103 10.09 11.58 -13.25
N HIS A 104 9.66 12.81 -12.99
CA HIS A 104 10.45 14.00 -13.33
C HIS A 104 11.81 13.98 -12.65
N LEU A 105 11.89 13.65 -11.37
CA LEU A 105 13.17 13.58 -10.67
C LEU A 105 14.09 12.49 -11.26
N SER A 106 13.54 11.34 -11.69
CA SER A 106 14.28 10.28 -12.32
C SER A 106 14.87 10.68 -13.68
N MET A 107 14.19 11.59 -14.38
CA MET A 107 14.66 12.12 -15.68
C MET A 107 15.70 13.25 -15.51
N GLU A 108 15.61 14.01 -14.41
CA GLU A 108 16.57 15.09 -14.12
C GLU A 108 17.91 14.59 -13.60
N LYS A 109 17.92 13.47 -12.86
CA LYS A 109 19.11 12.94 -12.18
C LYS A 109 19.48 11.56 -12.72
N ALA A 110 20.62 11.48 -13.39
CA ALA A 110 21.10 10.23 -14.02
C ALA A 110 21.25 9.07 -13.02
N GLU A 111 21.64 9.36 -11.78
CA GLU A 111 21.81 8.38 -10.70
C GLU A 111 20.46 7.82 -10.18
N LEU A 112 19.34 8.48 -10.49
CA LEU A 112 18.00 8.05 -10.12
C LEU A 112 17.19 7.51 -11.30
N ARG A 113 17.84 7.35 -12.46
CA ARG A 113 17.16 6.88 -13.68
C ARG A 113 16.56 5.50 -13.47
N GLY A 114 15.25 5.38 -13.78
CA GLY A 114 14.51 4.13 -13.65
C GLY A 114 14.10 3.80 -12.20
N MET A 115 14.24 4.72 -11.25
CA MET A 115 13.65 4.54 -9.95
C MET A 115 12.13 4.50 -10.05
N GLY A 116 11.52 3.67 -9.22
CA GLY A 116 10.07 3.56 -9.11
C GLY A 116 9.67 3.00 -7.76
N THR A 117 8.39 2.89 -7.54
CA THR A 117 7.87 2.29 -6.30
C THR A 117 6.44 1.81 -6.48
N THR A 118 6.04 0.79 -5.74
CA THR A 118 4.63 0.49 -5.51
C THR A 118 4.02 1.54 -4.59
N LEU A 119 2.70 1.53 -4.46
CA LEU A 119 2.01 2.30 -3.42
C LEU A 119 0.67 1.66 -3.08
N SER A 120 0.42 1.46 -1.79
CA SER A 120 -0.90 1.10 -1.26
C SER A 120 -1.28 2.06 -0.15
N ALA A 121 -2.39 2.78 -0.35
CA ALA A 121 -2.92 3.76 0.59
C ALA A 121 -4.31 3.35 1.07
N LEU A 122 -4.53 3.42 2.38
CA LEU A 122 -5.80 3.25 3.05
C LEU A 122 -6.18 4.54 3.78
N VAL A 123 -7.34 5.08 3.45
CA VAL A 123 -7.93 6.22 4.17
C VAL A 123 -9.12 5.72 4.98
N ILE A 124 -9.07 5.92 6.29
CA ILE A 124 -10.19 5.62 7.20
C ILE A 124 -10.93 6.91 7.50
N THR A 125 -12.16 7.00 7.04
CA THR A 125 -13.10 8.07 7.38
C THR A 125 -14.01 7.64 8.52
N GLU A 126 -15.04 8.41 8.83
CA GLU A 126 -16.00 8.06 9.89
C GLU A 126 -16.80 6.78 9.58
N SER A 127 -17.08 6.52 8.30
CA SER A 127 -17.95 5.42 7.86
C SER A 127 -17.38 4.58 6.71
N LYS A 128 -16.29 5.00 6.11
CA LYS A 128 -15.73 4.36 4.90
C LYS A 128 -14.23 4.11 5.03
N ALA A 129 -13.80 3.05 4.35
CA ALA A 129 -12.42 2.78 4.01
C ALA A 129 -12.24 3.08 2.51
N LEU A 130 -11.34 4.00 2.17
CA LEU A 130 -10.99 4.33 0.78
C LEU A 130 -9.61 3.75 0.50
N ILE A 131 -9.47 3.07 -0.62
CA ILE A 131 -8.22 2.44 -1.06
C ILE A 131 -7.77 3.09 -2.35
N GLY A 132 -6.48 3.41 -2.42
CA GLY A 132 -5.77 3.77 -3.64
C GLY A 132 -4.52 2.90 -3.77
N HIS A 133 -4.27 2.34 -4.97
CA HIS A 133 -3.24 1.32 -5.12
C HIS A 133 -2.60 1.34 -6.52
N VAL A 134 -1.28 1.14 -6.56
CA VAL A 134 -0.45 0.89 -7.74
C VAL A 134 0.67 -0.10 -7.37
N GLY A 135 0.87 -1.12 -8.18
CA GLY A 135 1.91 -2.13 -7.97
C GLY A 135 1.37 -3.47 -7.45
N ASP A 136 2.13 -4.14 -6.61
CA ASP A 136 1.81 -5.45 -6.04
C ASP A 136 1.89 -5.52 -4.51
N SER A 137 2.16 -4.40 -3.82
CA SER A 137 1.87 -4.29 -2.39
C SER A 137 0.37 -4.49 -2.16
N ARG A 138 -0.03 -5.14 -1.08
CA ARG A 138 -1.42 -5.56 -0.92
C ARG A 138 -2.09 -4.93 0.29
N ILE A 139 -3.43 -4.80 0.19
CA ILE A 139 -4.33 -4.51 1.32
C ILE A 139 -5.29 -5.68 1.48
N TYR A 140 -5.35 -6.22 2.70
CA TYR A 140 -6.35 -7.21 3.10
C TYR A 140 -7.28 -6.61 4.13
N ARG A 141 -8.54 -7.06 4.13
CA ARG A 141 -9.51 -6.80 5.20
C ARG A 141 -9.90 -8.11 5.86
N ARG A 142 -9.78 -8.19 7.19
CA ARG A 142 -10.41 -9.26 7.97
C ARG A 142 -11.69 -8.74 8.59
N ARG A 143 -12.80 -9.42 8.31
CA ARG A 143 -14.13 -9.16 8.86
C ARG A 143 -14.79 -10.48 9.22
N ASN A 144 -15.31 -10.63 10.45
CA ASN A 144 -15.97 -11.86 10.92
C ASN A 144 -15.11 -13.12 10.71
N HIS A 145 -13.80 -13.03 11.02
CA HIS A 145 -12.80 -14.11 10.86
C HIS A 145 -12.48 -14.52 9.41
N ALA A 146 -13.06 -13.91 8.42
CA ALA A 146 -12.70 -14.12 7.02
C ALA A 146 -11.84 -12.97 6.50
N SER A 147 -10.78 -13.31 5.78
CA SER A 147 -9.87 -12.36 5.15
C SER A 147 -10.16 -12.24 3.65
N GLU A 148 -10.14 -11.02 3.14
CA GLU A 148 -10.35 -10.69 1.73
C GLU A 148 -9.23 -9.77 1.27
N ARG A 149 -8.61 -10.09 0.13
CA ARG A 149 -7.68 -9.18 -0.55
C ARG A 149 -8.48 -8.06 -1.21
N MET A 150 -8.16 -6.82 -0.85
CA MET A 150 -8.88 -5.62 -1.29
C MET A 150 -8.27 -4.98 -2.54
N THR A 151 -7.03 -5.34 -2.88
CA THR A 151 -6.27 -4.84 -4.03
C THR A 151 -6.11 -5.91 -5.11
N ILE A 152 -5.85 -5.48 -6.33
CA ILE A 152 -5.49 -6.34 -7.47
C ILE A 152 -4.07 -5.98 -7.87
N ASP A 153 -3.19 -6.98 -7.92
CA ASP A 153 -1.78 -6.76 -8.20
C ASP A 153 -1.57 -6.28 -9.65
N HIS A 154 -0.78 -5.27 -9.84
CA HIS A 154 -0.35 -4.85 -11.18
C HIS A 154 0.91 -5.63 -11.58
N THR A 155 0.74 -6.92 -11.86
CA THR A 155 1.80 -7.83 -12.26
C THR A 155 1.48 -8.52 -13.58
N LYS A 156 2.52 -9.02 -14.25
CA LYS A 156 2.36 -9.79 -15.48
C LYS A 156 1.56 -11.08 -15.24
N SER A 157 1.73 -11.72 -14.09
CA SER A 157 0.94 -12.91 -13.74
C SER A 157 -0.54 -12.58 -13.57
N GLN A 158 -0.90 -11.48 -12.93
CA GLN A 158 -2.29 -11.06 -12.79
C GLN A 158 -2.90 -10.76 -14.17
N ALA A 159 -2.19 -10.07 -15.04
CA ALA A 159 -2.67 -9.84 -16.42
C ALA A 159 -2.94 -11.14 -17.18
N LEU A 160 -2.10 -12.18 -16.99
CA LEU A 160 -2.31 -13.49 -17.60
C LEU A 160 -3.51 -14.24 -16.98
N ILE A 161 -3.78 -14.05 -15.69
CA ILE A 161 -4.99 -14.57 -15.03
C ILE A 161 -6.23 -13.90 -15.61
N ASP A 162 -6.24 -12.59 -15.74
CA ASP A 162 -7.37 -11.82 -16.29
C ASP A 162 -7.68 -12.19 -17.74
N MET A 163 -6.64 -12.54 -18.52
CA MET A 163 -6.77 -13.09 -19.87
C MET A 163 -7.18 -14.57 -19.91
N GLY A 164 -7.31 -15.25 -18.76
CA GLY A 164 -7.62 -16.68 -18.66
C GLY A 164 -6.49 -17.61 -19.11
N GLN A 165 -5.25 -17.12 -19.22
CA GLN A 165 -4.10 -17.90 -19.67
C GLN A 165 -3.46 -18.74 -18.54
N ILE A 166 -3.58 -18.29 -17.30
CA ILE A 166 -3.23 -19.05 -16.12
C ILE A 166 -4.38 -19.03 -15.11
N ARG A 167 -4.45 -20.06 -14.24
CA ARG A 167 -5.45 -20.12 -13.18
C ARG A 167 -4.99 -19.34 -11.95
N PRO A 168 -5.89 -18.67 -11.21
CA PRO A 168 -5.57 -18.15 -9.87
C PRO A 168 -4.91 -19.22 -8.99
N GLY A 169 -3.91 -18.85 -8.22
CA GLY A 169 -3.09 -19.76 -7.42
C GLY A 169 -1.87 -20.33 -8.14
N ASN A 170 -1.69 -20.03 -9.45
CA ASN A 170 -0.54 -20.45 -10.24
C ASN A 170 0.35 -19.26 -10.71
N GLU A 171 0.32 -18.16 -9.97
CA GLU A 171 1.02 -16.90 -10.31
C GLU A 171 2.52 -17.11 -10.56
N ASN A 172 3.15 -18.02 -9.83
CA ASN A 172 4.58 -18.32 -9.94
C ASN A 172 4.94 -19.37 -11.00
N SER A 173 3.94 -20.00 -11.66
CA SER A 173 4.17 -21.11 -12.58
C SER A 173 5.03 -20.75 -13.80
N LEU A 174 5.02 -19.49 -14.21
CA LEU A 174 5.79 -18.97 -15.36
C LEU A 174 7.00 -18.12 -14.96
N GLY A 175 7.34 -18.04 -13.67
CA GLY A 175 8.46 -17.22 -13.19
C GLY A 175 8.28 -15.71 -13.39
N CYS A 176 7.05 -15.23 -13.61
CA CYS A 176 6.75 -13.83 -13.86
C CYS A 176 5.84 -13.19 -12.78
N GLY A 177 5.68 -13.86 -11.65
CA GLY A 177 4.79 -13.44 -10.56
C GLY A 177 5.09 -12.05 -10.01
N HIS A 178 6.35 -11.68 -9.98
CA HIS A 178 6.87 -10.42 -9.44
C HIS A 178 7.21 -9.37 -10.51
N ILE A 179 6.88 -9.61 -11.79
CA ILE A 179 7.14 -8.62 -12.84
C ILE A 179 6.00 -7.61 -12.83
N LEU A 180 6.29 -6.40 -12.36
CA LEU A 180 5.32 -5.31 -12.33
C LEU A 180 4.96 -4.84 -13.73
N THR A 181 3.67 -4.55 -13.93
CA THR A 181 3.14 -3.89 -15.13
C THR A 181 2.91 -2.41 -14.89
N GLN A 182 2.79 -1.98 -13.63
CA GLN A 182 2.68 -0.58 -13.24
C GLN A 182 3.42 -0.31 -11.92
N ALA A 183 4.10 0.84 -11.87
CA ALA A 183 4.76 1.39 -10.69
C ALA A 183 4.81 2.92 -10.80
N LEU A 184 4.82 3.63 -9.68
CA LEU A 184 5.01 5.08 -9.66
C LEU A 184 6.43 5.41 -10.10
N GLY A 185 6.59 6.39 -11.01
CA GLY A 185 7.88 6.86 -11.52
C GLY A 185 8.60 5.91 -12.48
N GLY A 186 8.18 4.65 -12.60
CA GLY A 186 8.86 3.64 -13.42
C GLY A 186 8.55 3.72 -14.92
N TYR A 187 7.47 4.38 -15.31
CA TYR A 187 6.97 4.49 -16.70
C TYR A 187 6.55 5.92 -16.99
N ASP A 188 6.42 6.28 -18.28
CA ASP A 188 6.03 7.63 -18.71
C ASP A 188 4.59 7.96 -18.31
N ASP A 189 3.69 6.98 -18.37
CA ASP A 189 2.28 7.13 -18.04
C ASP A 189 1.87 6.12 -16.95
N LEU A 190 1.02 6.58 -16.05
CA LEU A 190 0.30 5.73 -15.12
C LEU A 190 -1.09 5.46 -15.69
N ASP A 191 -1.30 4.25 -16.24
CA ASP A 191 -2.54 3.88 -16.93
C ASP A 191 -3.77 4.04 -16.03
N ALA A 192 -3.75 3.38 -14.88
CA ALA A 192 -4.85 3.44 -13.92
C ALA A 192 -4.34 3.38 -12.48
N VAL A 193 -4.97 4.18 -11.62
CA VAL A 193 -4.88 4.00 -10.18
C VAL A 193 -6.07 3.15 -9.76
N PHE A 194 -5.80 1.98 -9.19
CA PHE A 194 -6.87 1.17 -8.59
C PHE A 194 -7.46 1.93 -7.41
N THR A 195 -8.78 2.11 -7.40
CA THR A 195 -9.50 2.72 -6.27
C THR A 195 -10.68 1.85 -5.86
N ARG A 196 -10.94 1.79 -4.54
CA ARG A 196 -12.06 1.04 -3.97
C ARG A 196 -12.60 1.80 -2.76
N VAL A 197 -13.92 1.77 -2.59
CA VAL A 197 -14.64 2.33 -1.44
C VAL A 197 -15.42 1.21 -0.76
N GLU A 198 -15.27 1.10 0.55
CA GLU A 198 -15.94 0.08 1.35
C GLU A 198 -16.60 0.68 2.58
N ASP A 199 -17.75 0.13 2.97
CA ASP A 199 -18.34 0.44 4.26
C ASP A 199 -17.46 -0.07 5.39
N LEU A 200 -17.14 0.82 6.32
CA LEU A 200 -16.39 0.48 7.51
C LEU A 200 -17.33 -0.14 8.56
N LYS A 201 -16.90 -1.22 9.19
CA LYS A 201 -17.64 -1.85 10.30
C LYS A 201 -16.73 -1.99 11.50
N ARG A 202 -17.32 -1.79 12.68
CA ARG A 202 -16.59 -2.03 13.92
C ARG A 202 -16.05 -3.46 13.98
N GLY A 203 -14.79 -3.59 14.31
CA GLY A 203 -14.06 -4.85 14.34
C GLY A 203 -13.41 -5.25 13.02
N ASP A 204 -13.51 -4.39 11.98
CA ASP A 204 -12.68 -4.57 10.80
C ASP A 204 -11.21 -4.43 11.17
N LEU A 205 -10.41 -5.28 10.57
CA LEU A 205 -8.96 -5.21 10.66
C LEU A 205 -8.41 -5.17 9.23
N PHE A 206 -7.57 -4.18 8.96
CA PHE A 206 -6.86 -4.07 7.69
C PHE A 206 -5.39 -4.41 7.88
N LEU A 207 -4.84 -5.13 6.92
CA LEU A 207 -3.40 -5.35 6.76
C LEU A 207 -2.96 -4.70 5.46
N LEU A 208 -1.96 -3.84 5.52
CA LEU A 208 -1.18 -3.39 4.39
C LEU A 208 0.17 -4.11 4.44
N CYS A 209 0.66 -4.62 3.32
CA CYS A 209 1.96 -5.30 3.27
C CYS A 209 2.63 -5.16 1.90
N THR A 210 3.96 -5.17 1.91
CA THR A 210 4.80 -5.31 0.72
C THR A 210 4.93 -6.79 0.33
N ASP A 211 5.50 -7.06 -0.84
CA ASP A 211 5.63 -8.42 -1.39
C ASP A 211 6.56 -9.32 -0.59
N GLY A 212 7.51 -8.75 0.18
CA GLY A 212 8.34 -9.50 1.12
C GLY A 212 7.55 -10.27 2.19
N LEU A 213 6.29 -9.87 2.46
CA LEU A 213 5.38 -10.70 3.27
C LEU A 213 4.69 -11.76 2.42
N HIS A 214 3.84 -11.35 1.47
CA HIS A 214 2.92 -12.24 0.77
C HIS A 214 3.61 -13.12 -0.30
N GLY A 215 4.85 -12.82 -0.65
CA GLY A 215 5.70 -13.68 -1.47
C GLY A 215 6.15 -14.96 -0.75
N LEU A 216 6.21 -14.92 0.59
CA LEU A 216 6.66 -16.02 1.44
C LEU A 216 5.54 -16.60 2.30
N VAL A 217 4.64 -15.80 2.81
CA VAL A 217 3.53 -16.20 3.70
C VAL A 217 2.25 -16.25 2.88
N THR A 218 1.62 -17.42 2.82
CA THR A 218 0.40 -17.63 2.03
C THR A 218 -0.80 -16.86 2.62
N ASP A 219 -1.80 -16.55 1.78
CA ASP A 219 -3.02 -15.87 2.22
C ASP A 219 -3.72 -16.61 3.38
N HIS A 220 -3.68 -17.94 3.38
CA HIS A 220 -4.22 -18.77 4.48
C HIS A 220 -3.45 -18.55 5.79
N GLU A 221 -2.13 -18.55 5.76
CA GLU A 221 -1.31 -18.31 6.95
C GLU A 221 -1.45 -16.87 7.45
N ILE A 222 -1.57 -15.88 6.54
CA ILE A 222 -1.90 -14.51 6.89
C ILE A 222 -3.23 -14.46 7.64
N GLU A 223 -4.28 -15.10 7.10
CA GLU A 223 -5.60 -15.17 7.75
C GLU A 223 -5.53 -15.81 9.14
N GLU A 224 -4.81 -16.90 9.31
CA GLU A 224 -4.61 -17.54 10.62
C GLU A 224 -3.94 -16.58 11.61
N ILE A 225 -2.90 -15.86 11.19
CA ILE A 225 -2.19 -14.92 12.05
C ILE A 225 -3.12 -13.74 12.42
N LEU A 226 -3.89 -13.20 11.48
CA LEU A 226 -4.85 -12.13 11.72
C LEU A 226 -5.97 -12.54 12.67
N ASN A 227 -6.34 -13.82 12.70
CA ASN A 227 -7.39 -14.34 13.57
C ASN A 227 -6.90 -14.67 14.99
N ASN A 228 -5.63 -15.00 15.15
CA ASN A 228 -5.05 -15.47 16.42
C ASN A 228 -4.43 -14.33 17.27
N ASN A 229 -4.27 -13.13 16.71
CA ASN A 229 -3.68 -12.00 17.43
C ASN A 229 -4.71 -10.89 17.62
N SER A 230 -4.69 -10.27 18.81
CA SER A 230 -5.64 -9.21 19.18
C SER A 230 -5.04 -7.80 19.18
N LEU A 231 -3.71 -7.68 19.26
CA LEU A 231 -3.01 -6.39 19.30
C LEU A 231 -2.34 -6.11 17.96
N PRO A 232 -2.59 -4.94 17.35
CA PRO A 232 -2.02 -4.60 16.04
C PRO A 232 -0.50 -4.77 15.95
N GLN A 233 0.26 -4.27 16.94
CA GLN A 233 1.71 -4.37 16.93
C GLN A 233 2.20 -5.82 17.04
N ALA A 234 1.62 -6.62 17.92
CA ALA A 234 1.97 -8.03 18.07
C ALA A 234 1.66 -8.84 16.79
N THR A 235 0.58 -8.46 16.08
CA THR A 235 0.25 -9.05 14.78
C THR A 235 1.32 -8.72 13.73
N CYS A 236 1.76 -7.45 13.66
CA CYS A 236 2.86 -7.05 12.78
C CYS A 236 4.13 -7.84 13.06
N ASP A 237 4.52 -7.94 14.34
CA ASP A 237 5.72 -8.68 14.74
C ASP A 237 5.62 -10.17 14.35
N THR A 238 4.44 -10.78 14.51
CA THR A 238 4.20 -12.19 14.14
C THR A 238 4.29 -12.40 12.63
N LEU A 239 3.70 -11.50 11.82
CA LEU A 239 3.74 -11.56 10.35
C LEU A 239 5.18 -11.44 9.83
N VAL A 240 5.93 -10.44 10.28
CA VAL A 240 7.33 -10.26 9.88
C VAL A 240 8.17 -11.48 10.28
N GLN A 241 8.00 -11.99 11.49
CA GLN A 241 8.71 -13.20 11.93
C GLN A 241 8.34 -14.43 11.11
N ALA A 242 7.09 -14.53 10.61
CA ALA A 242 6.68 -15.62 9.72
C ALA A 242 7.42 -15.54 8.38
N ALA A 243 7.52 -14.36 7.77
CA ALA A 243 8.29 -14.16 6.54
C ALA A 243 9.79 -14.43 6.73
N ILE A 244 10.39 -13.92 7.81
CA ILE A 244 11.82 -14.16 8.16
C ILE A 244 12.09 -15.68 8.30
N ARG A 245 11.23 -16.43 8.99
CA ARG A 245 11.39 -17.89 9.13
C ARG A 245 11.30 -18.64 7.80
N LYS A 246 10.67 -18.06 6.80
CA LYS A 246 10.52 -18.64 5.46
C LYS A 246 11.58 -18.21 4.45
N GLY A 247 12.56 -17.44 4.88
CA GLY A 247 13.69 -17.04 4.06
C GLY A 247 14.03 -15.54 4.19
N GLY A 248 13.03 -14.68 4.37
CA GLY A 248 13.25 -13.23 4.49
C GLY A 248 14.01 -12.66 3.29
N ASP A 249 13.60 -13.05 2.08
CA ASP A 249 14.36 -12.82 0.85
C ASP A 249 14.34 -11.36 0.40
N ASP A 250 13.37 -10.58 0.88
CA ASP A 250 13.21 -9.16 0.59
C ASP A 250 12.94 -8.31 1.82
N ASN A 251 12.84 -6.99 1.63
CA ASN A 251 12.34 -6.06 2.62
C ASN A 251 10.89 -6.41 2.97
N ILE A 252 10.52 -6.36 4.23
CA ILE A 252 9.22 -6.79 4.72
C ILE A 252 8.59 -5.64 5.50
N THR A 253 7.59 -5.01 4.95
CA THR A 253 6.83 -3.97 5.66
C THR A 253 5.37 -4.39 5.81
N VAL A 254 4.88 -4.31 7.03
CA VAL A 254 3.49 -4.62 7.38
C VAL A 254 2.90 -3.54 8.28
N MET A 255 1.63 -3.26 8.08
CA MET A 255 0.86 -2.34 8.91
C MET A 255 -0.51 -2.94 9.20
N ILE A 256 -0.88 -3.00 10.47
CA ILE A 256 -2.19 -3.47 10.92
C ILE A 256 -2.99 -2.28 11.45
N ILE A 257 -4.22 -2.13 10.98
CA ILE A 257 -5.16 -1.11 11.42
C ILE A 257 -6.44 -1.81 11.88
N GLN A 258 -6.85 -1.54 13.10
CA GLN A 258 -8.08 -2.07 13.69
C GLN A 258 -9.05 -0.93 14.01
N VAL A 259 -10.34 -1.13 13.66
CA VAL A 259 -11.40 -0.13 13.76
C VAL A 259 -12.48 -0.55 14.77
#